data_0b8f6339760ca3e41618de2b31860cea
#
_entry.id   0b8f6339760ca3e41618de2b31860cea
#
_cell.length_a   1.000
_cell.length_b   1.000
_cell.length_c   1.000
_cell.angle_alpha   90.00
_cell.angle_beta   90.00
_cell.angle_gamma   90.00
#
_symmetry.space_group_name_H-M   'P 1'
#
loop_
_entity.id
_entity.type
_entity.pdbx_description
1 polymer ?
#
loop_
_entity_poly.entity_id
_entity_poly.type
_entity_poly.pdbx_seq_one_letter_code
_entity_poly.pdbx_strand_id
1 'polypeptide(L)'
;VFSLAACGSSGDSGKSGGSSDSDTFKIGGIGPTTGDAAIYGTAVKNGIQLAVDEINAAGGINGKQIEYKFEDDQADSEKSVNAYNTLKDWGMQALIGTTTSTPCTAVVEETHSDNMFQLTPSATAVDSIQYDNAFRMCFSDPNQGSASADYIAENKLATKVAIIYNSSDTYSSGIYQTFATEAKAKGLDVVAAEAFTADNKTDFSVQIQKAKDAGAELVFLPIYYQEASLILAQANKAGFTPKWFGCDGMDGILDLDGFDASLAEDLMFLTPFTANATDEATQKFVADYKEAFGDTPIQFAADAYDCVYVIKAAAEKEDVTPDKSVSDICDALKKGMTEITYDGLTGKSITWSEDGEPTKDPTVVVVKSGEYQVLQAEDAAE
;
A
#
# COMPACT_ATOMS: atom_id res chain seq x y z
N VAL A 1 52.85 -33.50 -47.13
CA VAL A 1 52.08 -34.64 -47.61
C VAL A 1 50.73 -34.64 -46.88
N PHE A 2 49.72 -34.48 -47.64
CA PHE A 2 48.31 -34.60 -47.55
C PHE A 2 47.74 -35.52 -46.47
N SER A 3 46.63 -35.18 -45.82
CA SER A 3 45.32 -35.71 -46.19
C SER A 3 44.16 -35.02 -45.39
N LEU A 4 43.20 -34.55 -46.16
CA LEU A 4 41.83 -34.27 -45.76
C LEU A 4 41.07 -35.56 -45.38
N ALA A 5 40.16 -35.48 -44.46
CA ALA A 5 38.92 -36.23 -44.57
C ALA A 5 37.79 -35.45 -43.78
N ALA A 6 36.83 -35.08 -44.61
CA ALA A 6 35.54 -34.56 -44.14
C ALA A 6 34.55 -35.72 -43.98
N CYS A 7 33.43 -35.39 -43.37
CA CYS A 7 32.10 -36.02 -43.23
C CYS A 7 31.82 -36.54 -41.82
N GLY A 8 30.72 -36.24 -41.23
CA GLY A 8 29.40 -36.01 -41.69
C GLY A 8 28.44 -35.53 -40.61
N SER A 9 27.47 -34.83 -41.08
CA SER A 9 26.25 -34.35 -40.50
C SER A 9 25.47 -35.41 -39.72
N SER A 10 24.97 -35.03 -38.54
CA SER A 10 23.64 -35.47 -38.11
C SER A 10 23.15 -34.43 -37.11
N GLY A 11 22.09 -33.75 -37.48
CA GLY A 11 21.40 -32.83 -36.61
C GLY A 11 20.73 -33.60 -35.49
N ASP A 12 20.92 -33.07 -34.30
CA ASP A 12 19.99 -33.32 -33.20
C ASP A 12 19.63 -31.96 -32.63
N SER A 13 18.38 -31.56 -32.90
CA SER A 13 17.75 -30.39 -32.32
C SER A 13 17.39 -30.70 -30.89
N GLY A 14 18.38 -30.69 -30.00
CA GLY A 14 18.20 -30.71 -28.59
C GLY A 14 17.65 -29.33 -28.15
N LYS A 15 16.37 -29.30 -27.75
CA LYS A 15 15.82 -28.23 -26.96
C LYS A 15 16.71 -28.06 -25.75
N SER A 16 17.51 -27.04 -25.76
CA SER A 16 18.15 -26.48 -24.56
C SER A 16 17.05 -25.83 -23.72
N GLY A 17 16.40 -26.58 -22.88
CA GLY A 17 15.75 -26.08 -21.70
C GLY A 17 16.87 -25.62 -20.78
N GLY A 18 17.22 -24.34 -20.85
CA GLY A 18 18.09 -23.72 -19.85
C GLY A 18 17.35 -23.70 -18.52
N SER A 19 17.64 -24.64 -17.64
CA SER A 19 17.47 -24.42 -16.21
C SER A 19 18.46 -23.30 -15.88
N SER A 20 17.97 -22.07 -15.72
CA SER A 20 18.73 -21.03 -15.06
C SER A 20 18.90 -21.53 -13.62
N ASP A 21 20.13 -21.91 -13.28
CA ASP A 21 20.53 -22.19 -11.91
C ASP A 21 20.48 -20.84 -11.18
N SER A 22 19.27 -20.40 -10.80
CA SER A 22 19.05 -19.15 -10.10
C SER A 22 19.46 -19.38 -8.65
N ASP A 23 20.58 -18.81 -8.27
CA ASP A 23 21.06 -18.86 -6.88
C ASP A 23 20.38 -17.85 -5.95
N THR A 24 19.57 -16.95 -6.51
CA THR A 24 18.91 -15.85 -5.80
C THR A 24 17.42 -15.78 -6.10
N PHE A 25 16.63 -15.38 -5.10
CA PHE A 25 15.25 -14.97 -5.32
C PHE A 25 15.21 -13.56 -5.89
N LYS A 26 14.48 -13.35 -6.97
CA LYS A 26 14.27 -12.03 -7.57
C LYS A 26 12.90 -11.47 -7.19
N ILE A 27 12.91 -10.49 -6.29
CA ILE A 27 11.71 -9.78 -5.84
C ILE A 27 11.67 -8.41 -6.51
N GLY A 28 10.59 -8.13 -7.23
CA GLY A 28 10.33 -6.81 -7.82
C GLY A 28 9.43 -5.96 -6.94
N GLY A 29 9.59 -4.65 -7.04
CA GLY A 29 8.68 -3.68 -6.44
C GLY A 29 8.20 -2.67 -7.47
N ILE A 30 6.96 -2.19 -7.33
CA ILE A 30 6.38 -1.15 -8.19
C ILE A 30 5.63 -0.15 -7.33
N GLY A 31 5.89 1.13 -7.55
CA GLY A 31 5.17 2.22 -6.92
C GLY A 31 5.70 3.58 -7.36
N PRO A 32 4.99 4.67 -7.04
CA PRO A 32 5.39 6.02 -7.43
C PRO A 32 6.57 6.52 -6.59
N THR A 33 7.73 6.72 -7.21
CA THR A 33 8.87 7.41 -6.59
C THR A 33 9.04 8.82 -7.11
N THR A 34 8.23 9.21 -8.09
CA THR A 34 8.09 10.56 -8.63
C THR A 34 6.60 10.92 -8.79
N GLY A 35 6.29 12.21 -8.89
CA GLY A 35 4.91 12.70 -9.00
C GLY A 35 4.23 12.95 -7.66
N ASP A 36 2.91 13.16 -7.68
CA ASP A 36 2.13 13.63 -6.53
C ASP A 36 2.01 12.60 -5.38
N ALA A 37 2.24 11.33 -5.65
CA ALA A 37 2.19 10.23 -4.67
C ALA A 37 3.59 9.68 -4.31
N ALA A 38 4.66 10.42 -4.60
CA ALA A 38 6.04 9.96 -4.47
C ALA A 38 6.43 9.56 -3.03
N ILE A 39 5.82 10.16 -2.02
CA ILE A 39 6.06 9.81 -0.61
C ILE A 39 5.70 8.35 -0.34
N TYR A 40 4.58 7.86 -0.88
CA TYR A 40 4.18 6.46 -0.72
C TYR A 40 5.18 5.48 -1.35
N GLY A 41 5.50 5.68 -2.62
CA GLY A 41 6.37 4.76 -3.35
C GLY A 41 7.81 4.77 -2.84
N THR A 42 8.31 5.92 -2.42
CA THR A 42 9.62 6.03 -1.78
C THR A 42 9.65 5.26 -0.46
N ALA A 43 8.60 5.38 0.36
CA ALA A 43 8.48 4.63 1.61
C ALA A 43 8.42 3.12 1.36
N VAL A 44 7.62 2.68 0.39
CA VAL A 44 7.54 1.25 -0.02
C VAL A 44 8.91 0.74 -0.49
N LYS A 45 9.56 1.46 -1.40
CA LYS A 45 10.90 1.11 -1.90
C LYS A 45 11.90 0.93 -0.76
N ASN A 46 11.94 1.86 0.17
CA ASN A 46 12.86 1.86 1.29
C ASN A 46 12.53 0.75 2.30
N GLY A 47 11.25 0.52 2.59
CA GLY A 47 10.80 -0.56 3.46
C GLY A 47 11.18 -1.94 2.93
N ILE A 48 11.01 -2.18 1.64
CA ILE A 48 11.46 -3.41 0.98
C ILE A 48 12.99 -3.55 1.08
N GLN A 49 13.74 -2.49 0.76
CA GLN A 49 15.20 -2.53 0.79
C GLN A 49 15.73 -2.90 2.17
N LEU A 50 15.19 -2.27 3.21
CA LEU A 50 15.60 -2.56 4.59
C LEU A 50 15.35 -4.03 4.97
N ALA A 51 14.18 -4.55 4.66
CA ALA A 51 13.84 -5.96 4.92
C ALA A 51 14.73 -6.93 4.12
N VAL A 52 14.98 -6.63 2.85
CA VAL A 52 15.88 -7.44 2.00
C VAL A 52 17.29 -7.49 2.57
N ASP A 53 17.83 -6.34 2.99
CA ASP A 53 19.18 -6.26 3.57
C ASP A 53 19.28 -7.06 4.86
N GLU A 54 18.29 -6.96 5.75
CA GLU A 54 18.24 -7.73 7.00
C GLU A 54 18.12 -9.24 6.75
N ILE A 55 17.23 -9.65 5.87
CA ILE A 55 17.01 -11.06 5.53
C ILE A 55 18.26 -11.65 4.89
N ASN A 56 18.91 -10.92 3.98
CA ASN A 56 20.14 -11.35 3.34
C ASN A 56 21.29 -11.49 4.36
N ALA A 57 21.42 -10.54 5.29
CA ALA A 57 22.41 -10.62 6.37
C ALA A 57 22.17 -11.83 7.30
N ALA A 58 20.91 -12.24 7.46
CA ALA A 58 20.51 -13.40 8.26
C ALA A 58 20.59 -14.75 7.50
N GLY A 59 21.01 -14.77 6.24
CA GLY A 59 21.18 -15.99 5.43
C GLY A 59 20.17 -16.18 4.31
N GLY A 60 19.27 -15.23 4.07
CA GLY A 60 18.31 -15.24 2.97
C GLY A 60 17.05 -16.06 3.25
N ILE A 61 16.38 -16.49 2.20
CA ILE A 61 15.20 -17.36 2.22
C ILE A 61 15.65 -18.79 1.86
N ASN A 62 15.43 -19.76 2.72
CA ASN A 62 15.90 -21.13 2.52
C ASN A 62 17.40 -21.22 2.12
N GLY A 63 18.22 -20.35 2.72
CA GLY A 63 19.66 -20.26 2.45
C GLY A 63 20.04 -19.57 1.13
N LYS A 64 19.09 -18.95 0.45
CA LYS A 64 19.29 -18.22 -0.81
C LYS A 64 19.08 -16.72 -0.61
N GLN A 65 19.98 -15.93 -1.20
CA GLN A 65 19.89 -14.46 -1.13
C GLN A 65 18.73 -13.92 -1.97
N ILE A 66 18.25 -12.72 -1.63
CA ILE A 66 17.28 -11.96 -2.40
C ILE A 66 18.01 -10.93 -3.25
N GLU A 67 17.72 -10.89 -4.54
CA GLU A 67 17.95 -9.73 -5.41
C GLU A 67 16.67 -8.91 -5.50
N TYR A 68 16.79 -7.58 -5.37
CA TYR A 68 15.66 -6.66 -5.35
C TYR A 68 15.81 -5.57 -6.41
N LYS A 69 14.74 -5.31 -7.13
CA LYS A 69 14.62 -4.22 -8.10
C LYS A 69 13.30 -3.51 -7.96
N PHE A 70 13.31 -2.17 -8.00
CA PHE A 70 12.10 -1.34 -7.91
C PHE A 70 11.95 -0.47 -9.15
N GLU A 71 10.72 -0.37 -9.67
CA GLU A 71 10.37 0.47 -10.82
C GLU A 71 9.35 1.55 -10.42
N ASP A 72 9.57 2.77 -10.90
CA ASP A 72 8.68 3.91 -10.71
C ASP A 72 7.51 3.85 -11.69
N ASP A 73 6.28 3.91 -11.18
CA ASP A 73 5.06 3.93 -11.99
C ASP A 73 4.34 5.28 -12.01
N GLN A 74 4.80 6.25 -11.23
CA GLN A 74 4.17 7.57 -11.09
C GLN A 74 2.66 7.51 -10.74
N ALA A 75 2.20 6.43 -10.12
CA ALA A 75 0.79 6.12 -9.86
C ALA A 75 -0.08 6.12 -11.15
N ASP A 76 0.50 5.74 -12.27
CA ASP A 76 -0.13 5.67 -13.59
C ASP A 76 -0.24 4.21 -14.05
N SER A 77 -1.43 3.81 -14.51
CA SER A 77 -1.71 2.41 -14.87
C SER A 77 -0.87 1.91 -16.04
N GLU A 78 -0.66 2.73 -17.08
CA GLU A 78 0.13 2.32 -18.25
C GLU A 78 1.61 2.16 -17.88
N LYS A 79 2.14 3.11 -17.09
CA LYS A 79 3.52 3.04 -16.60
C LYS A 79 3.72 1.86 -15.65
N SER A 80 2.71 1.53 -14.86
CA SER A 80 2.73 0.37 -13.98
C SER A 80 2.83 -0.96 -14.72
N VAL A 81 2.05 -1.12 -15.79
CA VAL A 81 2.13 -2.29 -16.67
C VAL A 81 3.51 -2.36 -17.37
N ASN A 82 4.04 -1.22 -17.82
CA ASN A 82 5.40 -1.16 -18.39
C ASN A 82 6.48 -1.51 -17.35
N ALA A 83 6.33 -1.04 -16.11
CA ALA A 83 7.21 -1.39 -14.99
C ALA A 83 7.17 -2.90 -14.69
N TYR A 84 5.97 -3.49 -14.68
CA TYR A 84 5.80 -4.94 -14.54
C TYR A 84 6.54 -5.72 -15.63
N ASN A 85 6.36 -5.34 -16.89
CA ASN A 85 7.06 -5.99 -18.00
C ASN A 85 8.59 -5.86 -17.89
N THR A 86 9.10 -4.72 -17.44
CA THR A 86 10.53 -4.51 -17.18
C THR A 86 11.06 -5.46 -16.11
N LEU A 87 10.31 -5.65 -15.02
CA LEU A 87 10.67 -6.57 -13.94
C LEU A 87 10.56 -8.04 -14.37
N LYS A 88 9.54 -8.37 -15.17
CA LYS A 88 9.38 -9.71 -15.76
C LYS A 88 10.57 -10.06 -16.65
N ASP A 89 11.00 -9.15 -17.52
CA ASP A 89 12.19 -9.34 -18.40
C ASP A 89 13.50 -9.47 -17.59
N TRP A 90 13.58 -8.84 -16.42
CA TRP A 90 14.69 -9.03 -15.48
C TRP A 90 14.68 -10.43 -14.84
N GLY A 91 13.56 -11.13 -14.88
CA GLY A 91 13.40 -12.46 -14.31
C GLY A 91 12.80 -12.44 -12.89
N MET A 92 11.96 -11.45 -12.59
CA MET A 92 11.21 -11.37 -11.32
C MET A 92 10.45 -12.67 -11.03
N GLN A 93 10.42 -13.08 -9.76
CA GLN A 93 9.76 -14.30 -9.30
C GLN A 93 8.59 -14.04 -8.33
N ALA A 94 8.57 -12.86 -7.70
CA ALA A 94 7.45 -12.38 -6.89
C ALA A 94 7.40 -10.85 -6.95
N LEU A 95 6.19 -10.28 -6.98
CA LEU A 95 5.95 -8.85 -7.01
C LEU A 95 5.44 -8.35 -5.66
N ILE A 96 6.08 -7.32 -5.10
CA ILE A 96 5.53 -6.46 -4.06
C ILE A 96 5.03 -5.18 -4.72
N GLY A 97 3.74 -5.06 -4.88
CA GLY A 97 3.13 -3.95 -5.61
C GLY A 97 1.72 -4.28 -6.14
N THR A 98 1.14 -3.30 -6.78
CA THR A 98 1.63 -1.91 -6.82
C THR A 98 1.28 -1.17 -5.53
N THR A 99 1.88 -0.02 -5.33
CA THR A 99 1.65 0.78 -4.11
C THR A 99 0.24 1.38 -4.09
N THR A 100 -0.25 1.90 -5.21
CA THR A 100 -1.55 2.57 -5.33
C THR A 100 -2.60 1.71 -6.05
N SER A 101 -3.87 1.94 -5.74
CA SER A 101 -4.98 1.06 -6.15
C SER A 101 -5.26 1.04 -7.64
N THR A 102 -5.42 2.19 -8.29
CA THR A 102 -5.74 2.24 -9.73
C THR A 102 -4.69 1.55 -10.59
N PRO A 103 -3.38 1.78 -10.43
CA PRO A 103 -2.35 0.99 -11.09
C PRO A 103 -2.40 -0.51 -10.74
N CYS A 104 -2.70 -0.86 -9.49
CA CYS A 104 -2.74 -2.25 -9.06
C CYS A 104 -3.82 -3.06 -9.80
N THR A 105 -4.98 -2.46 -10.05
CA THR A 105 -6.06 -3.11 -10.82
C THR A 105 -5.65 -3.41 -12.26
N ALA A 106 -4.74 -2.64 -12.84
CA ALA A 106 -4.20 -2.91 -14.17
C ALA A 106 -3.11 -4.00 -14.14
N VAL A 107 -2.22 -3.95 -13.15
CA VAL A 107 -1.09 -4.91 -13.05
C VAL A 107 -1.55 -6.30 -12.64
N VAL A 108 -2.61 -6.43 -11.84
CA VAL A 108 -3.11 -7.74 -11.40
C VAL A 108 -3.63 -8.58 -12.56
N GLU A 109 -4.10 -7.97 -13.66
CA GLU A 109 -4.46 -8.68 -14.89
C GLU A 109 -3.23 -9.36 -15.52
N GLU A 110 -2.11 -8.66 -15.55
CA GLU A 110 -0.85 -9.16 -16.11
C GLU A 110 -0.26 -10.27 -15.24
N THR A 111 -0.20 -10.06 -13.92
CA THR A 111 0.33 -11.05 -12.99
C THR A 111 -0.52 -12.33 -12.96
N HIS A 112 -1.85 -12.20 -13.08
CA HIS A 112 -2.75 -13.34 -13.21
C HIS A 112 -2.47 -14.14 -14.50
N SER A 113 -2.35 -13.46 -15.63
CA SER A 113 -2.06 -14.10 -16.92
C SER A 113 -0.75 -14.88 -16.91
N ASP A 114 0.23 -14.42 -16.15
CA ASP A 114 1.56 -15.05 -16.03
C ASP A 114 1.66 -16.06 -14.89
N ASN A 115 0.64 -16.21 -14.06
CA ASN A 115 0.67 -16.89 -12.76
C ASN A 115 1.89 -16.43 -11.92
N MET A 116 2.03 -15.11 -11.78
CA MET A 116 3.04 -14.44 -10.96
C MET A 116 2.45 -14.10 -9.61
N PHE A 117 3.12 -14.49 -8.52
CA PHE A 117 2.70 -14.10 -7.17
C PHE A 117 2.79 -12.59 -6.97
N GLN A 118 1.70 -12.00 -6.45
CA GLN A 118 1.60 -10.58 -6.17
C GLN A 118 1.12 -10.34 -4.74
N LEU A 119 1.88 -9.53 -3.99
CA LEU A 119 1.50 -9.04 -2.67
C LEU A 119 1.56 -7.51 -2.68
N THR A 120 0.40 -6.85 -2.67
CA THR A 120 0.39 -5.39 -2.56
C THR A 120 0.56 -4.94 -1.11
N PRO A 121 1.47 -3.99 -0.83
CA PRO A 121 1.61 -3.44 0.51
C PRO A 121 0.42 -2.55 0.90
N SER A 122 -0.18 -1.84 -0.06
CA SER A 122 -1.03 -0.69 0.23
C SER A 122 -2.15 -0.41 -0.78
N ALA A 123 -2.33 -1.22 -1.81
CA ALA A 123 -3.45 -1.08 -2.73
C ALA A 123 -4.73 -1.67 -2.11
N THR A 124 -5.61 -0.80 -1.65
CA THR A 124 -6.77 -1.14 -0.82
C THR A 124 -8.05 -1.41 -1.61
N ALA A 125 -8.10 -1.08 -2.91
CA ALA A 125 -9.26 -1.33 -3.74
C ALA A 125 -9.59 -2.83 -3.84
N VAL A 126 -10.87 -3.15 -3.87
CA VAL A 126 -11.35 -4.55 -3.92
C VAL A 126 -10.70 -5.30 -5.08
N ASP A 127 -10.67 -4.70 -6.26
CA ASP A 127 -10.17 -5.32 -7.48
C ASP A 127 -8.61 -5.43 -7.51
N SER A 128 -7.90 -4.89 -6.54
CA SER A 128 -6.44 -5.05 -6.43
C SER A 128 -6.02 -6.51 -6.20
N ILE A 129 -6.91 -7.34 -5.67
CA ILE A 129 -6.69 -8.76 -5.40
C ILE A 129 -7.81 -9.64 -5.99
N GLN A 130 -8.35 -9.26 -7.13
CA GLN A 130 -9.48 -9.97 -7.74
C GLN A 130 -9.17 -11.39 -8.24
N TYR A 131 -7.90 -11.77 -8.28
CA TYR A 131 -7.43 -13.09 -8.73
C TYR A 131 -6.68 -13.82 -7.62
N ASP A 132 -6.67 -15.13 -7.67
CA ASP A 132 -6.13 -16.01 -6.65
C ASP A 132 -4.60 -15.96 -6.47
N ASN A 133 -3.87 -15.33 -7.39
CA ASN A 133 -2.43 -15.09 -7.31
C ASN A 133 -2.06 -13.81 -6.53
N ALA A 134 -3.06 -13.01 -6.15
CA ALA A 134 -2.88 -11.69 -5.55
C ALA A 134 -3.37 -11.63 -4.11
N PHE A 135 -2.54 -11.05 -3.25
CA PHE A 135 -2.77 -10.85 -1.82
C PHE A 135 -2.51 -9.40 -1.45
N ARG A 136 -3.07 -8.93 -0.34
CA ARG A 136 -2.75 -7.61 0.21
C ARG A 136 -2.23 -7.69 1.64
N MET A 137 -1.37 -6.73 2.02
CA MET A 137 -0.90 -6.53 3.38
C MET A 137 -1.77 -5.52 4.14
N CYS A 138 -2.33 -4.56 3.43
CA CYS A 138 -3.22 -3.52 3.95
C CYS A 138 -4.66 -4.01 4.16
N PHE A 139 -5.49 -3.19 4.79
CA PHE A 139 -6.95 -3.40 4.84
C PHE A 139 -7.63 -2.87 3.57
N SER A 140 -8.87 -3.31 3.31
CA SER A 140 -9.60 -2.97 2.09
C SER A 140 -10.31 -1.61 2.16
N ASP A 141 -10.69 -1.05 0.99
CA ASP A 141 -11.54 0.15 0.92
C ASP A 141 -12.89 -0.02 1.64
N PRO A 142 -13.61 -1.14 1.51
CA PRO A 142 -14.81 -1.38 2.31
C PRO A 142 -14.56 -1.33 3.81
N ASN A 143 -13.44 -1.89 4.28
CA ASN A 143 -13.06 -1.83 5.69
C ASN A 143 -12.80 -0.39 6.13
N GLN A 144 -12.05 0.39 5.33
CA GLN A 144 -11.77 1.79 5.65
C GLN A 144 -13.04 2.65 5.70
N GLY A 145 -13.94 2.48 4.74
CA GLY A 145 -15.21 3.21 4.70
C GLY A 145 -16.09 2.90 5.91
N SER A 146 -16.28 1.62 6.22
CA SER A 146 -17.09 1.19 7.37
C SER A 146 -16.48 1.62 8.69
N ALA A 147 -15.17 1.33 8.90
CA ALA A 147 -14.49 1.67 10.15
C ALA A 147 -14.48 3.18 10.42
N SER A 148 -14.35 4.00 9.38
CA SER A 148 -14.41 5.47 9.52
C SER A 148 -15.79 5.94 9.97
N ALA A 149 -16.86 5.47 9.34
CA ALA A 149 -18.23 5.83 9.70
C ALA A 149 -18.59 5.35 11.10
N ASP A 150 -18.22 4.13 11.45
CA ASP A 150 -18.39 3.54 12.77
C ASP A 150 -17.71 4.39 13.85
N TYR A 151 -16.44 4.70 13.65
CA TYR A 151 -15.64 5.48 14.59
C TYR A 151 -16.23 6.87 14.82
N ILE A 152 -16.61 7.58 13.76
CA ILE A 152 -17.23 8.91 13.83
C ILE A 152 -18.54 8.86 14.62
N ALA A 153 -19.39 7.86 14.37
CA ALA A 153 -20.68 7.72 15.02
C ALA A 153 -20.54 7.29 16.50
N GLU A 154 -19.74 6.27 16.78
CA GLU A 154 -19.58 5.69 18.12
C GLU A 154 -18.90 6.67 19.09
N ASN A 155 -17.93 7.45 18.61
CA ASN A 155 -17.25 8.48 19.39
C ASN A 155 -17.95 9.85 19.33
N LYS A 156 -19.10 9.93 18.65
CA LYS A 156 -19.91 11.15 18.56
C LYS A 156 -19.13 12.37 18.06
N LEU A 157 -18.22 12.16 17.12
CA LEU A 157 -17.36 13.21 16.61
C LEU A 157 -18.14 14.28 15.84
N ALA A 158 -19.22 13.89 15.17
CA ALA A 158 -20.11 14.77 14.42
C ALA A 158 -21.46 14.08 14.20
N THR A 159 -22.49 14.90 13.90
CA THR A 159 -23.77 14.42 13.36
C THR A 159 -23.93 14.78 11.89
N LYS A 160 -23.37 15.92 11.44
CA LYS A 160 -23.39 16.40 10.07
C LYS A 160 -22.00 16.24 9.44
N VAL A 161 -21.91 15.40 8.43
CA VAL A 161 -20.66 15.06 7.77
C VAL A 161 -20.71 15.48 6.30
N ALA A 162 -19.66 16.14 5.81
CA ALA A 162 -19.43 16.30 4.37
C ALA A 162 -18.33 15.33 3.92
N ILE A 163 -18.34 15.01 2.64
CA ILE A 163 -17.34 14.17 1.98
C ILE A 163 -16.76 14.94 0.81
N ILE A 164 -15.44 14.97 0.68
CA ILE A 164 -14.75 15.46 -0.53
C ILE A 164 -13.90 14.31 -1.05
N TYR A 165 -14.14 13.87 -2.28
CA TYR A 165 -13.51 12.68 -2.83
C TYR A 165 -13.13 12.83 -4.30
N ASN A 166 -12.18 12.01 -4.76
CA ASN A 166 -11.77 11.94 -6.16
C ASN A 166 -12.59 10.88 -6.89
N SER A 167 -13.50 11.32 -7.77
CA SER A 167 -14.38 10.41 -8.52
C SER A 167 -13.68 9.67 -9.67
N SER A 168 -12.47 10.08 -10.04
CA SER A 168 -11.66 9.40 -11.06
C SER A 168 -10.61 8.45 -10.50
N ASP A 169 -10.55 8.28 -9.18
CA ASP A 169 -9.65 7.35 -8.51
C ASP A 169 -10.42 6.18 -7.88
N THR A 170 -9.96 4.96 -8.15
CA THR A 170 -10.60 3.73 -7.65
C THR A 170 -10.59 3.65 -6.12
N TYR A 171 -9.46 4.01 -5.48
CA TYR A 171 -9.31 4.09 -4.04
C TYR A 171 -10.36 5.03 -3.42
N SER A 172 -10.35 6.27 -3.87
CA SER A 172 -11.19 7.33 -3.30
C SER A 172 -12.68 7.07 -3.47
N SER A 173 -13.09 6.66 -4.67
CA SER A 173 -14.50 6.36 -4.96
C SER A 173 -14.99 5.10 -4.25
N GLY A 174 -14.15 4.08 -4.10
CA GLY A 174 -14.47 2.85 -3.38
C GLY A 174 -14.73 3.10 -1.90
N ILE A 175 -13.87 3.84 -1.22
CA ILE A 175 -14.05 4.22 0.19
C ILE A 175 -15.28 5.11 0.36
N TYR A 176 -15.47 6.11 -0.53
CA TYR A 176 -16.64 6.98 -0.50
C TYR A 176 -17.95 6.20 -0.50
N GLN A 177 -18.11 5.23 -1.39
CA GLN A 177 -19.33 4.45 -1.52
C GLN A 177 -19.66 3.67 -0.25
N THR A 178 -18.67 3.02 0.34
CA THR A 178 -18.85 2.25 1.56
C THR A 178 -19.10 3.16 2.77
N PHE A 179 -18.34 4.26 2.88
CA PHE A 179 -18.56 5.24 3.94
C PHE A 179 -19.97 5.82 3.90
N ALA A 180 -20.44 6.25 2.72
CA ALA A 180 -21.77 6.84 2.57
C ALA A 180 -22.90 5.86 2.97
N THR A 181 -22.71 4.57 2.65
CA THR A 181 -23.64 3.50 3.02
C THR A 181 -23.67 3.29 4.53
N GLU A 182 -22.51 3.14 5.15
CA GLU A 182 -22.38 2.89 6.58
C GLU A 182 -22.78 4.12 7.42
N ALA A 183 -22.40 5.33 6.99
CA ALA A 183 -22.79 6.58 7.62
C ALA A 183 -24.31 6.69 7.75
N LYS A 184 -25.05 6.33 6.69
CA LYS A 184 -26.50 6.28 6.71
C LYS A 184 -27.03 5.23 7.72
N ALA A 185 -26.43 4.05 7.74
CA ALA A 185 -26.80 2.97 8.67
C ALA A 185 -26.57 3.36 10.14
N LYS A 186 -25.53 4.15 10.41
CA LYS A 186 -25.19 4.66 11.76
C LYS A 186 -25.92 5.97 12.14
N GLY A 187 -26.75 6.50 11.25
CA GLY A 187 -27.53 7.73 11.53
C GLY A 187 -26.72 9.02 11.40
N LEU A 188 -25.57 9.01 10.72
CA LEU A 188 -24.86 10.22 10.36
C LEU A 188 -25.58 10.91 9.18
N ASP A 189 -25.72 12.24 9.27
CA ASP A 189 -26.30 13.06 8.21
C ASP A 189 -25.19 13.50 7.23
N VAL A 190 -25.13 12.88 6.06
CA VAL A 190 -24.22 13.29 4.98
C VAL A 190 -24.82 14.51 4.28
N VAL A 191 -24.44 15.69 4.74
CA VAL A 191 -25.02 16.98 4.27
C VAL A 191 -24.47 17.46 2.93
N ALA A 192 -23.30 16.98 2.53
CA ALA A 192 -22.67 17.24 1.23
C ALA A 192 -21.74 16.09 0.85
N ALA A 193 -21.73 15.75 -0.44
CA ALA A 193 -20.77 14.80 -1.03
C ALA A 193 -20.26 15.39 -2.34
N GLU A 194 -19.05 15.92 -2.33
CA GLU A 194 -18.51 16.75 -3.41
C GLU A 194 -17.33 16.04 -4.05
N ALA A 195 -17.46 15.83 -5.35
CA ALA A 195 -16.41 15.20 -6.15
C ALA A 195 -15.44 16.23 -6.76
N PHE A 196 -14.21 15.79 -6.94
CA PHE A 196 -13.26 16.36 -7.91
C PHE A 196 -12.70 15.24 -8.80
N THR A 197 -11.93 15.60 -9.81
CA THR A 197 -11.32 14.66 -10.75
C THR A 197 -9.81 14.89 -10.85
N ALA A 198 -9.09 13.94 -11.45
CA ALA A 198 -7.66 14.07 -11.70
C ALA A 198 -7.28 15.32 -12.51
N ASP A 199 -8.19 15.79 -13.38
CA ASP A 199 -7.96 16.98 -14.21
C ASP A 199 -8.18 18.30 -13.45
N ASN A 200 -8.84 18.27 -12.29
CA ASN A 200 -9.14 19.46 -11.48
C ASN A 200 -8.93 19.17 -9.99
N LYS A 201 -7.67 19.01 -9.60
CA LYS A 201 -7.24 18.63 -8.25
C LYS A 201 -6.33 19.66 -7.56
N THR A 202 -6.48 20.92 -7.90
CA THR A 202 -5.67 22.01 -7.32
C THR A 202 -6.51 23.13 -6.70
N ASP A 203 -7.75 23.32 -7.14
CA ASP A 203 -8.70 24.28 -6.59
C ASP A 203 -9.95 23.56 -6.07
N PHE A 204 -10.14 23.58 -4.77
CA PHE A 204 -11.24 22.93 -4.05
C PHE A 204 -12.22 23.92 -3.44
N SER A 205 -12.14 25.19 -3.85
CA SER A 205 -12.96 26.29 -3.27
C SER A 205 -14.46 26.02 -3.34
N VAL A 206 -14.93 25.41 -4.44
CA VAL A 206 -16.35 25.04 -4.62
C VAL A 206 -16.77 23.95 -3.65
N GLN A 207 -16.01 22.88 -3.55
CA GLN A 207 -16.29 21.75 -2.66
C GLN A 207 -16.27 22.19 -1.20
N ILE A 208 -15.28 22.98 -0.80
CA ILE A 208 -15.14 23.55 0.54
C ILE A 208 -16.33 24.46 0.86
N GLN A 209 -16.71 25.36 -0.06
CA GLN A 209 -17.84 26.27 0.18
C GLN A 209 -19.16 25.51 0.35
N LYS A 210 -19.41 24.48 -0.44
CA LYS A 210 -20.63 23.66 -0.32
C LYS A 210 -20.68 22.92 1.02
N ALA A 211 -19.56 22.33 1.46
CA ALA A 211 -19.46 21.69 2.78
C ALA A 211 -19.74 22.69 3.91
N LYS A 212 -19.17 23.89 3.81
CA LYS A 212 -19.36 24.98 4.78
C LYS A 212 -20.83 25.45 4.82
N ASP A 213 -21.45 25.72 3.67
CA ASP A 213 -22.81 26.19 3.55
C ASP A 213 -23.84 25.14 4.03
N ALA A 214 -23.52 23.85 3.86
CA ALA A 214 -24.33 22.75 4.38
C ALA A 214 -24.22 22.56 5.90
N GLY A 215 -23.30 23.29 6.55
CA GLY A 215 -23.09 23.22 8.00
C GLY A 215 -22.42 21.94 8.46
N ALA A 216 -21.50 21.39 7.65
CA ALA A 216 -20.73 20.21 8.03
C ALA A 216 -19.87 20.48 9.29
N GLU A 217 -19.96 19.59 10.24
CA GLU A 217 -19.18 19.59 11.50
C GLU A 217 -17.86 18.84 11.34
N LEU A 218 -17.86 17.86 10.43
CA LEU A 218 -16.70 17.04 10.06
C LEU A 218 -16.69 16.87 8.54
N VAL A 219 -15.49 16.90 7.96
CA VAL A 219 -15.25 16.55 6.55
C VAL A 219 -14.45 15.28 6.48
N PHE A 220 -15.02 14.28 5.81
CA PHE A 220 -14.36 13.01 5.51
C PHE A 220 -13.61 13.13 4.19
N LEU A 221 -12.33 12.77 4.20
CA LEU A 221 -11.39 12.91 3.09
C LEU A 221 -10.78 11.54 2.71
N PRO A 222 -11.48 10.69 1.94
CA PRO A 222 -10.92 9.45 1.41
C PRO A 222 -10.06 9.75 0.18
N ILE A 223 -8.96 10.46 0.37
CA ILE A 223 -8.08 10.98 -0.69
C ILE A 223 -6.62 10.89 -0.27
N TYR A 224 -5.70 11.16 -1.20
CA TYR A 224 -4.28 11.17 -0.93
C TYR A 224 -3.81 12.48 -0.29
N TYR A 225 -2.65 12.43 0.35
CA TYR A 225 -2.09 13.53 1.14
C TYR A 225 -1.91 14.83 0.35
N GLN A 226 -1.59 14.75 -0.95
CA GLN A 226 -1.33 15.94 -1.78
C GLN A 226 -2.57 16.81 -1.89
N GLU A 227 -3.70 16.24 -2.30
CA GLU A 227 -4.97 16.95 -2.41
C GLU A 227 -5.52 17.34 -1.03
N ALA A 228 -5.34 16.48 -0.03
CA ALA A 228 -5.73 16.80 1.34
C ALA A 228 -5.01 18.04 1.87
N SER A 229 -3.71 18.17 1.64
CA SER A 229 -2.94 19.34 2.05
C SER A 229 -3.46 20.65 1.46
N LEU A 230 -3.87 20.61 0.19
CA LEU A 230 -4.46 21.77 -0.50
C LEU A 230 -5.86 22.10 0.06
N ILE A 231 -6.68 21.09 0.34
CA ILE A 231 -8.00 21.28 0.95
C ILE A 231 -7.87 21.90 2.33
N LEU A 232 -6.99 21.41 3.20
CA LEU A 232 -6.75 21.98 4.52
C LEU A 232 -6.32 23.45 4.44
N ALA A 233 -5.39 23.78 3.54
CA ALA A 233 -4.91 25.14 3.35
C ALA A 233 -6.01 26.07 2.82
N GLN A 234 -6.79 25.65 1.84
CA GLN A 234 -7.88 26.42 1.24
C GLN A 234 -9.05 26.59 2.20
N ALA A 235 -9.41 25.57 2.98
CA ALA A 235 -10.44 25.65 4.00
C ALA A 235 -10.07 26.64 5.12
N ASN A 236 -8.82 26.60 5.59
CA ASN A 236 -8.30 27.56 6.57
C ASN A 236 -8.42 28.99 6.05
N LYS A 237 -8.01 29.23 4.80
CA LYS A 237 -8.13 30.55 4.15
C LYS A 237 -9.59 31.00 4.01
N ALA A 238 -10.52 30.07 3.78
CA ALA A 238 -11.96 30.35 3.70
C ALA A 238 -12.63 30.50 5.07
N GLY A 239 -11.88 30.36 6.17
CA GLY A 239 -12.44 30.41 7.53
C GLY A 239 -13.39 29.23 7.82
N PHE A 240 -13.11 28.06 7.25
CA PHE A 240 -13.84 26.81 7.50
C PHE A 240 -12.95 25.84 8.26
N THR A 241 -13.30 25.54 9.50
CA THR A 241 -12.51 24.75 10.43
C THR A 241 -13.33 23.60 11.03
N PRO A 242 -13.82 22.66 10.20
CA PRO A 242 -14.48 21.47 10.70
C PRO A 242 -13.46 20.51 11.32
N LYS A 243 -13.94 19.42 11.92
CA LYS A 243 -13.10 18.25 12.17
C LYS A 243 -12.73 17.61 10.83
N TRP A 244 -11.53 17.06 10.73
CA TRP A 244 -11.04 16.38 9.53
C TRP A 244 -10.80 14.90 9.82
N PHE A 245 -11.28 14.04 8.96
CA PHE A 245 -11.09 12.60 9.08
C PHE A 245 -10.71 12.00 7.72
N GLY A 246 -9.57 11.32 7.66
CA GLY A 246 -9.06 10.67 6.46
C GLY A 246 -8.89 9.17 6.61
N CYS A 247 -8.33 8.55 5.58
CA CYS A 247 -8.00 7.15 5.52
C CYS A 247 -6.48 6.96 5.47
N ASP A 248 -6.00 5.76 5.13
CA ASP A 248 -4.56 5.46 5.08
C ASP A 248 -3.78 6.37 4.13
N GLY A 249 -4.41 6.83 3.04
CA GLY A 249 -3.82 7.78 2.11
C GLY A 249 -3.50 9.17 2.68
N MET A 250 -3.90 9.45 3.92
CA MET A 250 -3.54 10.68 4.62
C MET A 250 -2.10 10.65 5.16
N ASP A 251 -1.56 9.45 5.39
CA ASP A 251 -0.20 9.31 5.91
C ASP A 251 0.84 9.81 4.91
N GLY A 252 1.81 10.54 5.40
CA GLY A 252 2.78 11.29 4.58
C GLY A 252 2.48 12.78 4.47
N ILE A 253 1.30 13.26 4.91
CA ILE A 253 0.96 14.69 4.83
C ILE A 253 1.93 15.57 5.63
N LEU A 254 2.48 15.06 6.74
CA LEU A 254 3.45 15.78 7.55
C LEU A 254 4.85 15.82 6.91
N ASP A 255 5.13 14.95 5.95
CA ASP A 255 6.42 14.87 5.25
C ASP A 255 6.42 15.65 3.92
N LEU A 256 5.28 16.29 3.58
CA LEU A 256 5.13 17.03 2.34
C LEU A 256 5.89 18.36 2.40
N ASP A 257 6.83 18.53 1.50
CA ASP A 257 7.63 19.75 1.39
C ASP A 257 6.76 21.00 1.22
N GLY A 258 6.98 21.99 2.07
CA GLY A 258 6.27 23.27 2.02
C GLY A 258 4.86 23.27 2.60
N PHE A 259 4.38 22.14 3.12
CA PHE A 259 3.13 22.08 3.84
C PHE A 259 3.28 22.61 5.28
N ASP A 260 2.37 23.48 5.68
CA ASP A 260 2.29 23.96 7.07
C ASP A 260 1.61 22.88 7.94
N ALA A 261 2.41 22.11 8.66
CA ALA A 261 1.94 21.01 9.51
C ALA A 261 0.91 21.45 10.58
N SER A 262 0.90 22.75 10.95
CA SER A 262 -0.10 23.26 11.91
C SER A 262 -1.52 23.22 11.36
N LEU A 263 -1.69 23.17 10.03
CA LEU A 263 -3.00 22.99 9.37
C LEU A 263 -3.57 21.57 9.55
N ALA A 264 -2.71 20.61 9.87
CA ALA A 264 -3.11 19.24 10.14
C ALA A 264 -3.35 18.96 11.63
N GLU A 265 -3.25 19.97 12.52
CA GLU A 265 -3.57 19.76 13.94
C GLU A 265 -5.00 19.23 14.09
N ASP A 266 -5.19 18.21 14.92
CA ASP A 266 -6.46 17.51 15.14
C ASP A 266 -6.99 16.68 13.92
N LEU A 267 -6.25 16.58 12.84
CA LEU A 267 -6.59 15.67 11.75
C LEU A 267 -6.54 14.23 12.24
N MET A 268 -7.62 13.50 12.06
CA MET A 268 -7.72 12.06 12.37
C MET A 268 -7.65 11.24 11.08
N PHE A 269 -7.05 10.06 11.13
CA PHE A 269 -7.08 9.13 10.00
C PHE A 269 -6.80 7.68 10.43
N LEU A 270 -7.05 6.74 9.52
CA LEU A 270 -6.81 5.31 9.72
C LEU A 270 -5.38 4.94 9.37
N THR A 271 -4.75 4.12 10.20
CA THR A 271 -3.42 3.54 9.93
C THR A 271 -3.24 2.20 10.64
N PRO A 272 -2.43 1.28 10.11
CA PRO A 272 -2.03 0.07 10.82
C PRO A 272 -0.74 0.27 11.63
N PHE A 273 -0.08 1.44 11.55
CA PHE A 273 1.26 1.66 12.06
C PHE A 273 1.48 3.11 12.51
N THR A 274 2.20 3.27 13.60
CA THR A 274 2.74 4.57 14.05
C THR A 274 4.20 4.43 14.43
N ALA A 275 5.04 5.39 13.98
CA ALA A 275 6.48 5.37 14.25
C ALA A 275 6.83 5.58 15.74
N ASN A 276 5.92 6.08 16.54
CA ASN A 276 6.10 6.29 17.98
C ASN A 276 5.49 5.17 18.85
N ALA A 277 5.05 4.07 18.27
CA ALA A 277 4.69 2.89 19.06
C ALA A 277 5.88 2.41 19.90
N THR A 278 5.60 1.94 21.11
CA THR A 278 6.63 1.68 22.13
C THR A 278 7.17 0.25 22.13
N ASP A 279 6.64 -0.64 21.30
CA ASP A 279 7.12 -2.00 21.18
C ASP A 279 8.51 -2.06 20.55
N GLU A 280 9.31 -3.05 20.99
CA GLU A 280 10.71 -3.19 20.61
C GLU A 280 10.91 -3.34 19.08
N ALA A 281 10.03 -4.09 18.43
CA ALA A 281 10.13 -4.32 16.98
C ALA A 281 9.92 -3.04 16.18
N THR A 282 8.91 -2.24 16.53
CA THR A 282 8.66 -0.94 15.90
C THR A 282 9.80 0.03 16.16
N GLN A 283 10.30 0.11 17.39
CA GLN A 283 11.42 1.01 17.72
C GLN A 283 12.70 0.65 16.98
N LYS A 284 13.01 -0.64 16.86
CA LYS A 284 14.14 -1.10 16.05
C LYS A 284 13.97 -0.73 14.58
N PHE A 285 12.82 -1.03 13.99
CA PHE A 285 12.53 -0.70 12.60
C PHE A 285 12.67 0.81 12.33
N VAL A 286 12.11 1.65 13.20
CA VAL A 286 12.20 3.11 13.07
C VAL A 286 13.66 3.59 13.16
N ALA A 287 14.45 3.04 14.08
CA ALA A 287 15.86 3.40 14.23
C ALA A 287 16.69 2.99 12.99
N ASP A 288 16.52 1.75 12.52
CA ASP A 288 17.24 1.23 11.35
C ASP A 288 16.83 1.97 10.07
N TYR A 289 15.54 2.29 9.91
CA TYR A 289 15.05 3.06 8.79
C TYR A 289 15.63 4.48 8.76
N LYS A 290 15.66 5.17 9.92
CA LYS A 290 16.28 6.50 10.04
C LYS A 290 17.76 6.48 9.75
N GLU A 291 18.48 5.45 10.21
CA GLU A 291 19.89 5.29 9.93
C GLU A 291 20.15 5.10 8.43
N ALA A 292 19.34 4.27 7.76
CA ALA A 292 19.52 3.93 6.36
C ALA A 292 19.10 5.04 5.40
N PHE A 293 18.01 5.78 5.70
CA PHE A 293 17.35 6.68 4.74
C PHE A 293 17.22 8.12 5.22
N GLY A 294 17.47 8.42 6.50
CA GLY A 294 17.44 9.77 7.07
C GLY A 294 16.03 10.27 7.46
N ASP A 295 14.98 9.50 7.17
CA ASP A 295 13.59 9.89 7.38
C ASP A 295 12.89 9.01 8.44
N THR A 296 11.80 9.52 9.00
CA THR A 296 10.91 8.71 9.84
C THR A 296 9.99 7.87 8.94
N PRO A 297 9.88 6.55 9.17
CA PRO A 297 9.03 5.71 8.34
C PRO A 297 7.55 6.00 8.58
N ILE A 298 6.77 5.98 7.49
CA ILE A 298 5.31 5.99 7.50
C ILE A 298 4.76 4.57 7.32
N GLN A 299 3.43 4.38 7.44
CA GLN A 299 2.81 3.05 7.33
C GLN A 299 3.17 2.30 6.05
N PHE A 300 3.33 3.00 4.92
CA PHE A 300 3.68 2.39 3.63
C PHE A 300 5.04 1.68 3.67
N ALA A 301 6.01 2.23 4.41
CA ALA A 301 7.30 1.57 4.63
C ALA A 301 7.15 0.33 5.51
N ALA A 302 6.35 0.40 6.57
CA ALA A 302 6.11 -0.71 7.47
C ALA A 302 5.33 -1.85 6.80
N ASP A 303 4.28 -1.53 6.02
CA ASP A 303 3.54 -2.53 5.23
C ASP A 303 4.46 -3.23 4.22
N ALA A 304 5.31 -2.49 3.53
CA ALA A 304 6.24 -3.03 2.55
C ALA A 304 7.34 -3.90 3.17
N TYR A 305 7.86 -3.48 4.34
CA TYR A 305 8.77 -4.28 5.13
C TYR A 305 8.14 -5.61 5.56
N ASP A 306 6.92 -5.57 6.08
CA ASP A 306 6.15 -6.76 6.43
C ASP A 306 5.92 -7.67 5.21
N CYS A 307 5.66 -7.12 4.02
CA CYS A 307 5.48 -7.89 2.77
C CYS A 307 6.67 -8.83 2.50
N VAL A 308 7.91 -8.35 2.65
CA VAL A 308 9.10 -9.17 2.38
C VAL A 308 9.21 -10.32 3.39
N TYR A 309 8.95 -10.05 4.67
CA TYR A 309 8.98 -11.07 5.71
C TYR A 309 7.83 -12.08 5.57
N VAL A 310 6.67 -11.65 5.10
CA VAL A 310 5.53 -12.54 4.80
C VAL A 310 5.86 -13.46 3.63
N ILE A 311 6.44 -12.93 2.55
CA ILE A 311 6.92 -13.76 1.43
C ILE A 311 7.96 -14.77 1.91
N LYS A 312 8.91 -14.33 2.75
CA LYS A 312 9.89 -15.23 3.36
C LYS A 312 9.21 -16.35 4.15
N ALA A 313 8.26 -16.01 5.03
CA ALA A 313 7.55 -16.99 5.85
C ALA A 313 6.77 -17.99 4.99
N ALA A 314 6.06 -17.54 3.96
CA ALA A 314 5.32 -18.38 3.03
C ALA A 314 6.26 -19.30 2.21
N ALA A 315 7.39 -18.75 1.73
CA ALA A 315 8.39 -19.51 0.98
C ALA A 315 9.09 -20.57 1.85
N GLU A 316 9.40 -20.27 3.09
CA GLU A 316 10.00 -21.22 4.04
C GLU A 316 9.00 -22.30 4.45
N LYS A 317 7.72 -21.98 4.60
CA LYS A 317 6.65 -22.92 4.89
C LYS A 317 6.52 -24.01 3.81
N GLU A 318 6.72 -23.64 2.55
CA GLU A 318 6.56 -24.51 1.38
C GLU A 318 7.90 -24.97 0.76
N ASP A 319 9.02 -24.77 1.45
CA ASP A 319 10.37 -25.12 0.99
C ASP A 319 10.69 -24.61 -0.42
N VAL A 320 10.24 -23.38 -0.74
CA VAL A 320 10.42 -22.75 -2.06
C VAL A 320 11.88 -22.41 -2.29
N THR A 321 12.37 -22.71 -3.49
CA THR A 321 13.72 -22.39 -3.96
C THR A 321 13.69 -21.63 -5.29
N PRO A 322 14.67 -20.76 -5.58
CA PRO A 322 14.63 -19.88 -6.77
C PRO A 322 14.86 -20.57 -8.11
N ASP A 323 15.21 -21.85 -8.12
CA ASP A 323 15.37 -22.66 -9.34
C ASP A 323 14.02 -23.16 -9.91
N LYS A 324 12.93 -22.97 -9.18
CA LYS A 324 11.58 -23.32 -9.63
C LYS A 324 11.09 -22.31 -10.69
N SER A 325 10.10 -22.74 -11.48
CA SER A 325 9.43 -21.83 -12.41
C SER A 325 8.65 -20.75 -11.62
N VAL A 326 8.43 -19.59 -12.26
CA VAL A 326 7.61 -18.51 -11.68
C VAL A 326 6.23 -19.03 -11.26
N SER A 327 5.61 -19.85 -12.10
CA SER A 327 4.31 -20.45 -11.83
C SER A 327 4.34 -21.40 -10.62
N ASP A 328 5.35 -22.27 -10.49
CA ASP A 328 5.49 -23.18 -9.35
C ASP A 328 5.75 -22.40 -8.05
N ILE A 329 6.53 -21.31 -8.12
CA ILE A 329 6.77 -20.41 -6.99
C ILE A 329 5.44 -19.73 -6.58
N CYS A 330 4.68 -19.24 -7.55
CA CYS A 330 3.38 -18.62 -7.29
C CYS A 330 2.44 -19.61 -6.57
N ASP A 331 2.29 -20.81 -7.08
CA ASP A 331 1.39 -21.82 -6.50
C ASP A 331 1.81 -22.20 -5.07
N ALA A 332 3.10 -22.31 -4.82
CA ALA A 332 3.64 -22.58 -3.49
C ALA A 332 3.43 -21.39 -2.54
N LEU A 333 3.68 -20.17 -2.98
CA LEU A 333 3.48 -18.98 -2.16
C LEU A 333 2.00 -18.76 -1.83
N LYS A 334 1.08 -18.97 -2.79
CA LYS A 334 -0.37 -18.93 -2.56
C LYS A 334 -0.78 -19.88 -1.42
N LYS A 335 -0.28 -21.09 -1.46
CA LYS A 335 -0.54 -22.09 -0.42
C LYS A 335 0.06 -21.65 0.92
N GLY A 336 1.33 -21.25 0.93
CA GLY A 336 2.01 -20.77 2.13
C GLY A 336 1.31 -19.59 2.80
N MET A 337 0.81 -18.64 2.01
CA MET A 337 0.06 -17.47 2.51
C MET A 337 -1.17 -17.86 3.36
N THR A 338 -1.91 -18.89 2.96
CA THR A 338 -3.11 -19.34 3.70
C THR A 338 -2.79 -20.22 4.90
N GLU A 339 -1.55 -20.66 5.05
CA GLU A 339 -1.11 -21.55 6.14
C GLU A 339 -0.25 -20.88 7.21
N ILE A 340 0.20 -19.63 6.98
CA ILE A 340 0.99 -18.89 7.96
C ILE A 340 0.13 -18.03 8.87
N THR A 341 0.68 -17.75 10.05
CA THR A 341 0.23 -16.66 10.94
C THR A 341 1.44 -15.76 11.16
N TYR A 342 1.28 -14.47 10.98
CA TYR A 342 2.37 -13.52 10.99
C TYR A 342 2.17 -12.42 12.05
N ASP A 343 3.22 -12.17 12.84
CA ASP A 343 3.31 -11.04 13.76
C ASP A 343 4.27 -10.00 13.15
N GLY A 344 3.70 -8.91 12.64
CA GLY A 344 4.44 -7.86 11.96
C GLY A 344 4.44 -6.53 12.68
N LEU A 345 4.97 -5.53 11.99
CA LEU A 345 4.93 -4.13 12.41
C LEU A 345 3.52 -3.55 12.31
N THR A 346 2.74 -4.03 11.35
CA THR A 346 1.43 -3.47 10.98
C THR A 346 0.24 -4.29 11.48
N GLY A 347 0.48 -5.31 12.28
CA GLY A 347 -0.55 -6.13 12.91
C GLY A 347 0.03 -7.37 13.57
N LYS A 348 -0.79 -7.99 14.43
CA LYS A 348 -0.45 -9.22 15.15
C LYS A 348 -1.39 -10.34 14.74
N SER A 349 -0.86 -11.57 14.72
CA SER A 349 -1.61 -12.79 14.36
C SER A 349 -2.35 -12.65 13.01
N ILE A 350 -1.71 -12.01 12.04
CA ILE A 350 -2.27 -11.80 10.71
C ILE A 350 -2.31 -13.14 9.97
N THR A 351 -3.47 -13.46 9.43
CA THR A 351 -3.70 -14.62 8.54
C THR A 351 -4.38 -14.12 7.26
N TRP A 352 -4.30 -14.90 6.20
CA TRP A 352 -4.91 -14.56 4.90
C TRP A 352 -5.92 -15.60 4.49
N SER A 353 -7.05 -15.15 3.93
CA SER A 353 -8.00 -16.02 3.25
C SER A 353 -7.49 -16.41 1.86
N GLU A 354 -8.14 -17.39 1.23
CA GLU A 354 -7.87 -17.78 -0.15
C GLU A 354 -8.16 -16.65 -1.15
N ASP A 355 -9.00 -15.68 -0.76
CA ASP A 355 -9.30 -14.48 -1.54
C ASP A 355 -8.23 -13.37 -1.39
N GLY A 356 -7.14 -13.64 -0.65
CA GLY A 356 -6.01 -12.72 -0.48
C GLY A 356 -6.20 -11.63 0.57
N GLU A 357 -7.31 -11.64 1.33
CA GLU A 357 -7.59 -10.66 2.38
C GLU A 357 -6.89 -11.01 3.70
N PRO A 358 -6.20 -10.05 4.35
CA PRO A 358 -5.63 -10.25 5.67
C PRO A 358 -6.66 -10.03 6.78
N THR A 359 -6.46 -10.69 7.92
CA THR A 359 -7.15 -10.37 9.17
C THR A 359 -6.48 -9.15 9.82
N LYS A 360 -6.86 -7.96 9.41
CA LYS A 360 -6.22 -6.72 9.81
C LYS A 360 -7.26 -5.60 9.97
N ASP A 361 -7.27 -4.99 11.15
CA ASP A 361 -8.15 -3.87 11.46
C ASP A 361 -7.37 -2.55 11.52
N PRO A 362 -7.94 -1.44 11.02
CA PRO A 362 -7.32 -0.14 11.12
C PRO A 362 -7.39 0.42 12.55
N THR A 363 -6.39 1.22 12.89
CA THR A 363 -6.36 2.03 14.11
C THR A 363 -6.56 3.49 13.73
N VAL A 364 -7.24 4.27 14.58
CA VAL A 364 -7.37 5.72 14.39
C VAL A 364 -6.23 6.43 15.09
N VAL A 365 -5.59 7.34 14.37
CA VAL A 365 -4.60 8.27 14.91
C VAL A 365 -5.08 9.70 14.75
N VAL A 366 -4.51 10.59 15.54
CA VAL A 366 -4.70 12.03 15.46
C VAL A 366 -3.35 12.73 15.35
N VAL A 367 -3.29 13.80 14.58
CA VAL A 367 -2.12 14.67 14.55
C VAL A 367 -2.14 15.60 15.75
N LYS A 368 -1.10 15.55 16.56
CA LYS A 368 -0.88 16.44 17.70
C LYS A 368 0.55 16.95 17.70
N SER A 369 0.71 18.27 17.65
CA SER A 369 2.02 18.93 17.66
C SER A 369 2.98 18.41 16.58
N GLY A 370 2.45 18.08 15.40
CA GLY A 370 3.22 17.57 14.24
C GLY A 370 3.61 16.10 14.33
N GLU A 371 2.98 15.33 15.21
CA GLU A 371 3.19 13.88 15.35
C GLU A 371 1.88 13.12 15.34
N TYR A 372 1.91 11.84 14.91
CA TYR A 372 0.77 10.95 14.98
C TYR A 372 0.67 10.30 16.37
N GLN A 373 -0.49 10.37 16.97
CA GLN A 373 -0.80 9.74 18.26
C GLN A 373 -2.00 8.81 18.11
N VAL A 374 -1.88 7.59 18.65
CA VAL A 374 -3.01 6.66 18.69
C VAL A 374 -4.10 7.20 19.60
N LEU A 375 -5.32 7.35 19.08
CA LEU A 375 -6.46 7.73 19.89
C LEU A 375 -6.94 6.52 20.71
N GLN A 376 -6.88 6.67 22.03
CA GLN A 376 -7.56 5.76 22.94
C GLN A 376 -9.05 6.13 22.97
N ALA A 377 -9.93 5.14 23.16
CA ALA A 377 -11.38 5.36 23.17
C ALA A 377 -11.86 6.39 24.22
N GLU A 378 -11.02 6.71 25.22
CA GLU A 378 -11.31 7.69 26.28
C GLU A 378 -10.96 9.13 25.87
N ASP A 379 -10.09 9.33 24.86
CA ASP A 379 -9.58 10.64 24.43
C ASP A 379 -10.47 11.30 23.36
N ALA A 380 -11.37 10.56 22.75
CA ALA A 380 -12.22 11.05 21.66
C ALA A 380 -13.44 11.87 22.14
N ALA A 381 -13.68 11.94 23.43
CA ALA A 381 -14.88 12.56 24.03
C ALA A 381 -14.66 14.01 24.55
N GLU A 382 -13.45 14.58 24.46
CA GLU A 382 -13.14 15.97 24.77
C GLU A 382 -13.01 16.82 23.49
#